data_bb2dbb7da525fcff1fd0a76e88899d9d
#
_entry.id   bb2dbb7da525fcff1fd0a76e88899d9d
#
_cell.length_a   1.000
_cell.length_b   1.000
_cell.length_c   1.000
_cell.angle_alpha   90.00
_cell.angle_beta   90.00
_cell.angle_gamma   90.00
#
_symmetry.space_group_name_H-M   'P 1'
#
loop_
_entity.id
_entity.type
_entity.pdbx_description
1 polymer ?
#
loop_
_entity_poly.entity_id
_entity_poly.type
_entity_poly.pdbx_seq_one_letter_code
_entity_poly.pdbx_strand_id
1 'polypeptide(L)'
;MLKISHISKTFNQGTVNAKKAIEDLSLELKQGDFATIIGSNGAGKSTLFNAICGDFLTDTGSIELDNKDITFMPQHARARSIGRLYQDPMRGTAPGMTIEENLALAAGKGGWLSHTTRQEKERFREELKKLDIGLEERMSHPVGLLSGGQRQALTLLMATMNPPKLLLLDEHTAALDPGTAEKVLNLTRRIVEEHQLTCLMITHNMQSAIDLGNRILMMDSGNIVLDIGGEEKKNMTVEGLLEKFRSGAGKALDNDRILLSD
;
A
#
# COMPACT_ATOMS: atom_id res chain seq x y z
N MET A 1 -9.16 12.41 -7.83
CA MET A 1 -7.85 12.14 -7.22
C MET A 1 -7.14 10.99 -7.94
N LEU A 2 -7.42 9.71 -7.70
CA LEU A 2 -7.01 8.60 -8.58
C LEU A 2 -8.19 8.18 -9.44
N LYS A 3 -8.00 8.09 -10.76
CA LYS A 3 -9.01 7.58 -11.69
C LYS A 3 -8.35 6.56 -12.61
N ILE A 4 -8.87 5.37 -12.62
CA ILE A 4 -8.46 4.25 -13.46
C ILE A 4 -9.64 3.95 -14.37
N SER A 5 -9.42 3.94 -15.68
CA SER A 5 -10.48 3.77 -16.68
C SER A 5 -10.12 2.63 -17.62
N HIS A 6 -10.89 1.53 -17.54
CA HIS A 6 -10.88 0.41 -18.48
C HIS A 6 -9.48 -0.19 -18.72
N ILE A 7 -8.65 -0.31 -17.66
CA ILE A 7 -7.33 -0.90 -17.82
C ILE A 7 -7.40 -2.42 -17.94
N SER A 8 -6.56 -2.97 -18.81
CA SER A 8 -6.34 -4.42 -18.92
C SER A 8 -4.85 -4.72 -18.95
N LYS A 9 -4.48 -5.93 -18.46
CA LYS A 9 -3.12 -6.45 -18.52
C LYS A 9 -3.09 -7.95 -18.70
N THR A 10 -2.42 -8.40 -19.75
CA THR A 10 -2.15 -9.81 -20.02
C THR A 10 -0.63 -10.03 -20.04
N PHE A 11 -0.14 -10.89 -19.16
CA PHE A 11 1.26 -11.33 -19.18
C PHE A 11 1.45 -12.48 -20.14
N ASN A 12 2.65 -12.61 -20.73
CA ASN A 12 3.04 -13.67 -21.67
C ASN A 12 2.07 -13.83 -22.84
N GLN A 13 1.56 -12.71 -23.36
CA GLN A 13 0.61 -12.71 -24.47
C GLN A 13 1.17 -13.48 -25.68
N GLY A 14 0.33 -14.29 -26.33
CA GLY A 14 0.71 -15.12 -27.47
C GLY A 14 1.45 -16.42 -27.12
N THR A 15 1.58 -16.77 -25.85
CA THR A 15 2.15 -18.03 -25.39
C THR A 15 1.12 -18.90 -24.67
N VAL A 16 1.43 -20.19 -24.46
CA VAL A 16 0.60 -21.10 -23.66
C VAL A 16 0.46 -20.68 -22.19
N ASN A 17 1.34 -19.82 -21.72
CA ASN A 17 1.34 -19.27 -20.37
C ASN A 17 0.71 -17.86 -20.30
N ALA A 18 -0.06 -17.46 -21.30
CA ALA A 18 -0.77 -16.19 -21.29
C ALA A 18 -1.72 -16.12 -20.10
N LYS A 19 -1.58 -15.07 -19.26
CA LYS A 19 -2.41 -14.85 -18.07
C LYS A 19 -2.96 -13.44 -18.09
N LYS A 20 -4.28 -13.31 -18.22
CA LYS A 20 -4.98 -12.05 -18.05
C LYS A 20 -5.05 -11.75 -16.55
N ALA A 21 -4.32 -10.74 -16.10
CA ALA A 21 -4.18 -10.44 -14.69
C ALA A 21 -5.05 -9.25 -14.25
N ILE A 22 -5.44 -8.38 -15.19
CA ILE A 22 -6.44 -7.31 -15.03
C ILE A 22 -7.32 -7.34 -16.27
N GLU A 23 -8.63 -7.22 -16.09
CA GLU A 23 -9.61 -7.28 -17.16
C GLU A 23 -10.61 -6.14 -17.06
N ASP A 24 -10.47 -5.14 -17.93
CA ASP A 24 -11.40 -3.99 -18.05
C ASP A 24 -11.70 -3.28 -16.71
N LEU A 25 -10.68 -3.17 -15.83
CA LEU A 25 -10.84 -2.65 -14.50
C LEU A 25 -10.96 -1.13 -14.51
N SER A 26 -11.98 -0.63 -13.84
CA SER A 26 -12.17 0.80 -13.55
C SER A 26 -12.28 1.03 -12.05
N LEU A 27 -11.66 2.11 -11.57
CA LEU A 27 -11.69 2.49 -10.15
C LEU A 27 -11.52 4.00 -10.02
N GLU A 28 -12.30 4.62 -9.16
CA GLU A 28 -12.13 6.02 -8.78
C GLU A 28 -11.97 6.14 -7.26
N LEU A 29 -10.91 6.81 -6.81
CA LEU A 29 -10.73 7.22 -5.42
C LEU A 29 -10.78 8.75 -5.34
N LYS A 30 -11.56 9.25 -4.39
CA LYS A 30 -11.61 10.68 -4.07
C LYS A 30 -10.44 11.05 -3.16
N GLN A 31 -10.14 12.33 -3.06
CA GLN A 31 -9.15 12.82 -2.11
C GLN A 31 -9.57 12.47 -0.68
N GLY A 32 -8.65 11.93 0.11
CA GLY A 32 -8.89 11.49 1.48
C GLY A 32 -9.58 10.12 1.60
N ASP A 33 -9.91 9.44 0.49
CA ASP A 33 -10.38 8.05 0.59
C ASP A 33 -9.26 7.17 1.15
N PHE A 34 -9.58 6.38 2.15
CA PHE A 34 -8.79 5.26 2.57
C PHE A 34 -9.54 3.96 2.22
N ALA A 35 -9.20 3.37 1.09
CA ALA A 35 -9.83 2.15 0.61
C ALA A 35 -8.97 0.93 0.92
N THR A 36 -9.61 -0.15 1.38
CA THR A 36 -8.96 -1.45 1.55
C THR A 36 -9.33 -2.37 0.39
N ILE A 37 -8.37 -3.16 -0.11
CA ILE A 37 -8.58 -4.17 -1.15
C ILE A 37 -8.41 -5.55 -0.54
N ILE A 38 -9.43 -6.37 -0.68
CA ILE A 38 -9.42 -7.80 -0.35
C ILE A 38 -9.66 -8.63 -1.61
N GLY A 39 -9.40 -9.92 -1.52
CA GLY A 39 -9.63 -10.89 -2.62
C GLY A 39 -8.65 -12.04 -2.56
N SER A 40 -8.93 -13.11 -3.30
CA SER A 40 -8.13 -14.33 -3.33
C SER A 40 -6.72 -14.11 -3.88
N ASN A 41 -5.83 -15.08 -3.65
CA ASN A 41 -4.51 -15.09 -4.26
C ASN A 41 -4.66 -15.20 -5.79
N GLY A 42 -3.99 -14.30 -6.52
CA GLY A 42 -4.11 -14.23 -7.97
C GLY A 42 -5.29 -13.38 -8.49
N ALA A 43 -6.10 -12.77 -7.63
CA ALA A 43 -7.19 -11.86 -8.02
C ALA A 43 -6.74 -10.59 -8.77
N GLY A 44 -5.43 -10.31 -8.83
CA GLY A 44 -4.90 -9.14 -9.54
C GLY A 44 -4.51 -7.96 -8.65
N LYS A 45 -4.63 -8.06 -7.32
CA LYS A 45 -4.37 -6.96 -6.36
C LYS A 45 -2.98 -6.33 -6.52
N SER A 46 -1.92 -7.12 -6.40
CA SER A 46 -0.55 -6.62 -6.57
C SER A 46 -0.26 -6.18 -8.01
N THR A 47 -0.95 -6.79 -9.00
CA THR A 47 -0.87 -6.35 -10.40
C THR A 47 -1.46 -4.95 -10.56
N LEU A 48 -2.58 -4.65 -9.90
CA LEU A 48 -3.16 -3.31 -9.87
C LEU A 48 -2.19 -2.29 -9.26
N PHE A 49 -1.57 -2.61 -8.12
CA PHE A 49 -0.57 -1.73 -7.51
C PHE A 49 0.63 -1.48 -8.43
N ASN A 50 1.14 -2.53 -9.07
CA ASN A 50 2.24 -2.43 -10.01
C ASN A 50 1.87 -1.58 -11.24
N ALA A 51 0.63 -1.69 -11.74
CA ALA A 51 0.12 -0.83 -12.82
C ALA A 51 0.06 0.65 -12.39
N ILE A 52 -0.45 0.94 -11.19
CA ILE A 52 -0.50 2.31 -10.64
C ILE A 52 0.91 2.87 -10.44
N CYS A 53 1.86 2.07 -9.95
CA CYS A 53 3.25 2.49 -9.74
C CYS A 53 4.03 2.64 -11.06
N GLY A 54 3.58 2.02 -12.16
CA GLY A 54 4.28 2.03 -13.44
C GLY A 54 5.42 1.03 -13.53
N ASP A 55 5.33 -0.09 -12.79
CA ASP A 55 6.27 -1.21 -12.90
C ASP A 55 6.18 -1.88 -14.28
N PHE A 56 5.05 -1.72 -14.95
CA PHE A 56 4.79 -2.05 -16.35
C PHE A 56 3.68 -1.13 -16.90
N LEU A 57 3.52 -1.10 -18.21
CA LEU A 57 2.43 -0.40 -18.88
C LEU A 57 1.21 -1.34 -19.02
N THR A 58 0.01 -0.78 -18.87
CA THR A 58 -1.24 -1.46 -19.17
C THR A 58 -1.39 -1.68 -20.67
N ASP A 59 -2.11 -2.72 -21.08
CA ASP A 59 -2.33 -3.02 -22.50
C ASP A 59 -3.40 -2.10 -23.09
N THR A 60 -4.39 -1.72 -22.27
CA THR A 60 -5.48 -0.78 -22.61
C THR A 60 -5.80 0.13 -21.44
N GLY A 61 -6.63 1.15 -21.67
CA GLY A 61 -7.14 2.04 -20.65
C GLY A 61 -6.20 3.16 -20.23
N SER A 62 -6.56 3.88 -19.18
CA SER A 62 -5.77 5.02 -18.68
C SER A 62 -5.76 5.08 -17.15
N ILE A 63 -4.72 5.71 -16.62
CA ILE A 63 -4.53 5.97 -15.18
C ILE A 63 -4.26 7.46 -15.00
N GLU A 64 -5.12 8.15 -14.27
CA GLU A 64 -4.98 9.56 -13.93
C GLU A 64 -4.77 9.71 -12.41
N LEU A 65 -3.82 10.53 -12.02
CA LEU A 65 -3.58 10.92 -10.64
C LEU A 65 -3.64 12.45 -10.54
N ASP A 66 -4.60 12.94 -9.77
CA ASP A 66 -4.82 14.37 -9.54
C ASP A 66 -4.99 15.16 -10.86
N ASN A 67 -5.89 14.64 -11.71
CA ASN A 67 -6.20 15.15 -13.06
C ASN A 67 -5.00 15.16 -14.04
N LYS A 68 -3.95 14.43 -13.71
CA LYS A 68 -2.80 14.26 -14.60
C LYS A 68 -2.77 12.82 -15.11
N ASP A 69 -2.76 12.64 -16.41
CA ASP A 69 -2.54 11.33 -17.02
C ASP A 69 -1.11 10.85 -16.71
N ILE A 70 -1.03 9.69 -16.07
CA ILE A 70 0.22 9.03 -15.71
C ILE A 70 0.40 7.69 -16.44
N THR A 71 -0.49 7.34 -17.37
CA THR A 71 -0.55 6.03 -18.05
C THR A 71 0.81 5.61 -18.61
N PHE A 72 1.50 6.52 -19.28
CA PHE A 72 2.82 6.26 -19.87
C PHE A 72 3.98 6.86 -19.08
N MET A 73 3.72 7.41 -17.89
CA MET A 73 4.76 7.99 -17.06
C MET A 73 5.63 6.88 -16.44
N PRO A 74 6.97 6.99 -16.51
CA PRO A 74 7.86 5.97 -15.94
C PRO A 74 7.80 5.96 -14.41
N GLN A 75 8.07 4.80 -13.80
CA GLN A 75 7.99 4.53 -12.37
C GLN A 75 8.68 5.61 -11.51
N HIS A 76 9.91 6.00 -11.84
CA HIS A 76 10.67 6.99 -11.06
C HIS A 76 10.02 8.39 -11.03
N ALA A 77 9.23 8.72 -12.04
CA ALA A 77 8.49 9.99 -12.09
C ALA A 77 7.20 9.90 -11.28
N ARG A 78 6.50 8.73 -11.28
CA ARG A 78 5.32 8.47 -10.45
C ARG A 78 5.68 8.42 -8.96
N ALA A 79 6.85 7.88 -8.60
CA ALA A 79 7.35 7.79 -7.22
C ALA A 79 7.47 9.14 -6.50
N ARG A 80 7.46 10.27 -7.23
CA ARG A 80 7.41 11.62 -6.64
C ARG A 80 6.04 11.97 -6.04
N SER A 81 4.99 11.25 -6.43
CA SER A 81 3.60 11.53 -6.02
C SER A 81 2.93 10.31 -5.41
N ILE A 82 3.50 9.13 -5.55
CA ILE A 82 2.98 7.87 -5.04
C ILE A 82 3.97 7.30 -4.03
N GLY A 83 3.55 7.20 -2.78
CA GLY A 83 4.26 6.46 -1.75
C GLY A 83 3.86 4.97 -1.83
N ARG A 84 4.81 4.07 -1.67
CA ARG A 84 4.53 2.63 -1.65
C ARG A 84 5.25 1.92 -0.53
N LEU A 85 4.49 1.17 0.28
CA LEU A 85 5.02 0.15 1.19
C LEU A 85 4.85 -1.22 0.55
N TYR A 86 5.90 -2.02 0.67
CA TYR A 86 5.92 -3.40 0.17
C TYR A 86 5.62 -4.37 1.31
N GLN A 87 5.17 -5.57 0.96
CA GLN A 87 5.01 -6.68 1.89
C GLN A 87 6.33 -7.00 2.60
N ASP A 88 7.44 -7.02 1.85
CA ASP A 88 8.78 -7.12 2.42
C ASP A 88 9.35 -5.71 2.69
N PRO A 89 9.51 -5.30 3.96
CA PRO A 89 10.02 -3.98 4.31
C PRO A 89 11.48 -3.74 3.90
N MET A 90 12.23 -4.79 3.56
CA MET A 90 13.58 -4.67 3.01
C MET A 90 13.60 -3.94 1.66
N ARG A 91 12.54 -4.08 0.88
CA ARG A 91 12.44 -3.43 -0.45
C ARG A 91 12.26 -1.92 -0.37
N GLY A 92 11.80 -1.41 0.75
CA GLY A 92 11.59 0.03 0.98
C GLY A 92 12.77 0.73 1.68
N THR A 93 13.85 0.01 2.00
CA THR A 93 14.98 0.55 2.77
C THR A 93 16.32 0.16 2.15
N ALA A 94 17.39 0.88 2.56
CA ALA A 94 18.79 0.51 2.32
C ALA A 94 19.36 -0.15 3.60
N PRO A 95 19.35 -1.49 3.73
CA PRO A 95 19.61 -2.17 5.00
C PRO A 95 21.03 -1.96 5.55
N GLY A 96 22.00 -1.72 4.66
CA GLY A 96 23.40 -1.44 5.04
C GLY A 96 23.62 -0.01 5.52
N MET A 97 22.66 0.88 5.30
CA MET A 97 22.71 2.27 5.73
C MET A 97 22.05 2.46 7.09
N THR A 98 22.42 3.50 7.81
CA THR A 98 21.82 3.88 9.09
C THR A 98 20.39 4.37 8.93
N ILE A 99 19.65 4.45 10.04
CA ILE A 99 18.30 5.03 10.07
C ILE A 99 18.37 6.48 9.58
N GLU A 100 19.34 7.28 10.05
CA GLU A 100 19.52 8.68 9.62
C GLU A 100 19.74 8.80 8.11
N GLU A 101 20.59 7.94 7.53
CA GLU A 101 20.87 7.96 6.09
C GLU A 101 19.64 7.55 5.27
N ASN A 102 18.87 6.55 5.72
CA ASN A 102 17.61 6.17 5.07
C ASN A 102 16.61 7.32 5.09
N LEU A 103 16.46 8.03 6.23
CA LEU A 103 15.58 9.21 6.33
C LEU A 103 16.06 10.36 5.44
N ALA A 104 17.37 10.59 5.33
CA ALA A 104 17.94 11.59 4.45
C ALA A 104 17.62 11.31 2.97
N LEU A 105 17.73 10.04 2.56
CA LEU A 105 17.33 9.60 1.22
C LEU A 105 15.83 9.85 0.97
N ALA A 106 14.97 9.47 1.91
CA ALA A 106 13.52 9.67 1.81
C ALA A 106 13.14 11.15 1.76
N ALA A 107 13.88 12.02 2.46
CA ALA A 107 13.71 13.47 2.41
C ALA A 107 14.14 14.10 1.08
N GLY A 108 14.62 13.28 0.10
CA GLY A 108 15.06 13.77 -1.22
C GLY A 108 16.48 14.33 -1.25
N LYS A 109 17.28 14.06 -0.24
CA LYS A 109 18.68 14.50 -0.17
C LYS A 109 19.63 13.45 -0.70
N GLY A 110 19.54 13.17 -1.97
CA GLY A 110 20.36 12.19 -2.69
C GLY A 110 21.61 12.73 -3.36
N GLY A 111 22.36 13.62 -2.72
CA GLY A 111 23.67 14.06 -3.22
C GLY A 111 24.78 13.32 -2.49
N TRP A 112 25.75 12.73 -3.20
CA TRP A 112 26.91 12.03 -2.63
C TRP A 112 27.65 12.83 -1.53
N LEU A 113 27.54 14.15 -1.51
CA LEU A 113 28.22 15.05 -0.56
C LEU A 113 27.28 15.73 0.44
N SER A 114 25.99 15.39 0.48
CA SER A 114 25.07 16.02 1.40
C SER A 114 25.17 15.40 2.79
N HIS A 115 25.89 16.03 3.68
CA HIS A 115 25.86 15.70 5.09
C HIS A 115 24.55 16.17 5.70
N THR A 116 23.93 15.33 6.53
CA THR A 116 22.75 15.72 7.32
C THR A 116 23.15 16.82 8.31
N THR A 117 22.51 17.95 8.23
CA THR A 117 22.75 19.06 9.17
C THR A 117 22.24 18.72 10.57
N ARG A 118 22.73 19.43 11.61
CA ARG A 118 22.24 19.24 12.98
C ARG A 118 20.73 19.47 13.10
N GLN A 119 20.21 20.47 12.40
CA GLN A 119 18.77 20.78 12.40
C GLN A 119 17.94 19.63 11.78
N GLU A 120 18.43 19.01 10.72
CA GLU A 120 17.77 17.87 10.08
C GLU A 120 17.81 16.63 10.95
N LYS A 121 18.93 16.36 11.62
CA LYS A 121 19.00 15.27 12.59
C LYS A 121 17.98 15.43 13.70
N GLU A 122 17.81 16.64 14.21
CA GLU A 122 16.81 16.91 15.24
C GLU A 122 15.38 16.72 14.68
N ARG A 123 15.09 17.21 13.46
CA ARG A 123 13.83 16.94 12.78
C ARG A 123 13.55 15.44 12.63
N PHE A 124 14.54 14.67 12.19
CA PHE A 124 14.40 13.21 12.05
C PHE A 124 14.14 12.54 13.39
N ARG A 125 14.82 12.99 14.45
CA ARG A 125 14.58 12.49 15.81
C ARG A 125 13.15 12.74 16.26
N GLU A 126 12.63 13.95 16.05
CA GLU A 126 11.24 14.28 16.41
C GLU A 126 10.22 13.45 15.60
N GLU A 127 10.46 13.21 14.31
CA GLU A 127 9.59 12.36 13.52
C GLU A 127 9.65 10.88 14.00
N LEU A 128 10.83 10.37 14.35
CA LEU A 128 10.99 9.03 14.90
C LEU A 128 10.31 8.87 16.26
N LYS A 129 10.36 9.88 17.14
CA LYS A 129 9.64 9.85 18.44
C LYS A 129 8.14 9.64 18.28
N LYS A 130 7.53 10.17 17.23
CA LYS A 130 6.11 9.98 16.94
C LYS A 130 5.74 8.51 16.70
N LEU A 131 6.70 7.67 16.31
CA LEU A 131 6.48 6.25 16.10
C LEU A 131 6.33 5.47 17.43
N ASP A 132 6.90 5.99 18.52
CA ASP A 132 6.86 5.39 19.87
C ASP A 132 7.43 3.95 19.91
N ILE A 133 8.58 3.73 19.24
CA ILE A 133 9.26 2.43 19.15
C ILE A 133 10.76 2.49 19.43
N GLY A 134 11.25 3.62 19.97
CA GLY A 134 12.63 3.81 20.43
C GLY A 134 13.67 3.92 19.32
N LEU A 135 13.29 4.32 18.10
CA LEU A 135 14.24 4.49 17.00
C LEU A 135 14.99 5.82 17.04
N GLU A 136 14.47 6.82 17.73
CA GLU A 136 15.06 8.14 17.91
C GLU A 136 16.43 8.10 18.60
N GLU A 137 16.66 7.10 19.46
CA GLU A 137 17.94 6.88 20.13
C GLU A 137 18.92 6.01 19.31
N ARG A 138 18.43 5.44 18.21
CA ARG A 138 19.18 4.47 17.41
C ARG A 138 19.46 4.95 15.97
N MET A 139 19.44 6.25 15.72
CA MET A 139 19.59 6.84 14.39
C MET A 139 20.85 6.44 13.65
N SER A 140 21.94 6.16 14.38
CA SER A 140 23.24 5.69 13.83
C SER A 140 23.30 4.18 13.59
N HIS A 141 22.25 3.41 13.94
CA HIS A 141 22.27 1.97 13.72
C HIS A 141 21.85 1.62 12.29
N PRO A 142 22.45 0.58 11.68
CA PRO A 142 22.02 0.07 10.38
C PRO A 142 20.56 -0.43 10.42
N VAL A 143 19.78 -0.11 9.39
CA VAL A 143 18.38 -0.52 9.27
C VAL A 143 18.23 -2.04 9.22
N GLY A 144 19.23 -2.75 8.70
CA GLY A 144 19.25 -4.21 8.67
C GLY A 144 19.17 -4.88 10.05
N LEU A 145 19.51 -4.17 11.14
CA LEU A 145 19.44 -4.66 12.52
C LEU A 145 18.08 -4.43 13.20
N LEU A 146 17.15 -3.78 12.53
CA LEU A 146 15.80 -3.52 13.06
C LEU A 146 14.95 -4.78 13.01
N SER A 147 14.01 -4.92 13.97
CA SER A 147 12.94 -5.91 13.86
C SER A 147 12.04 -5.62 12.65
N GLY A 148 11.26 -6.61 12.22
CA GLY A 148 10.32 -6.46 11.11
C GLY A 148 9.38 -5.27 11.32
N GLY A 149 8.75 -5.16 12.49
CA GLY A 149 7.83 -4.07 12.83
C GLY A 149 8.51 -2.70 12.91
N GLN A 150 9.72 -2.62 13.51
CA GLN A 150 10.49 -1.38 13.53
C GLN A 150 10.84 -0.90 12.12
N ARG A 151 11.25 -1.84 11.26
CA ARG A 151 11.56 -1.52 9.85
C ARG A 151 10.32 -1.10 9.09
N GLN A 152 9.17 -1.75 9.33
CA GLN A 152 7.91 -1.39 8.69
C GLN A 152 7.44 0.01 9.11
N ALA A 153 7.51 0.33 10.40
CA ALA A 153 7.19 1.67 10.90
C ALA A 153 8.14 2.74 10.33
N LEU A 154 9.44 2.43 10.24
CA LEU A 154 10.42 3.31 9.58
C LEU A 154 10.08 3.52 8.10
N THR A 155 9.74 2.45 7.37
CA THR A 155 9.37 2.53 5.95
C THR A 155 8.11 3.37 5.75
N LEU A 156 7.13 3.24 6.64
CA LEU A 156 5.92 4.06 6.63
C LEU A 156 6.25 5.54 6.84
N LEU A 157 7.07 5.86 7.83
CA LEU A 157 7.55 7.23 8.06
C LEU A 157 8.26 7.76 6.81
N MET A 158 9.20 7.01 6.24
CA MET A 158 9.94 7.40 5.03
C MET A 158 9.00 7.69 3.86
N ALA A 159 7.97 6.87 3.64
CA ALA A 159 7.00 7.05 2.55
C ALA A 159 6.08 8.26 2.76
N THR A 160 5.99 8.80 3.99
CA THR A 160 5.07 9.88 4.36
C THR A 160 5.79 11.16 4.83
N MET A 161 7.11 11.17 4.96
CA MET A 161 7.91 12.37 5.29
C MET A 161 7.68 13.55 4.32
N ASN A 162 7.51 13.22 3.05
CA ASN A 162 7.00 14.12 2.02
C ASN A 162 5.65 13.58 1.61
N PRO A 163 4.53 14.11 2.16
CA PRO A 163 3.22 13.51 1.99
C PRO A 163 2.89 13.22 0.52
N PRO A 164 2.72 11.95 0.14
CA PRO A 164 2.40 11.59 -1.24
C PRO A 164 0.95 11.95 -1.56
N LYS A 165 0.63 12.10 -2.84
CA LYS A 165 -0.77 12.24 -3.27
C LYS A 165 -1.56 10.95 -3.06
N LEU A 166 -0.90 9.81 -3.28
CA LEU A 166 -1.47 8.47 -3.09
C LEU A 166 -0.49 7.60 -2.31
N LEU A 167 -0.97 6.94 -1.26
CA LEU A 167 -0.22 5.96 -0.49
C LEU A 167 -0.74 4.55 -0.82
N LEU A 168 0.16 3.67 -1.25
CA LEU A 168 -0.13 2.27 -1.54
C LEU A 168 0.51 1.37 -0.48
N LEU A 169 -0.29 0.55 0.19
CA LEU A 169 0.13 -0.34 1.27
C LEU A 169 -0.12 -1.80 0.84
N ASP A 170 0.95 -2.52 0.50
CA ASP A 170 0.85 -3.89 -0.03
C ASP A 170 1.11 -4.89 1.10
N GLU A 171 0.06 -5.38 1.76
CA GLU A 171 0.12 -6.39 2.84
C GLU A 171 1.19 -6.11 3.89
N HIS A 172 1.38 -4.86 4.21
CA HIS A 172 2.53 -4.33 4.97
C HIS A 172 2.64 -4.84 6.42
N THR A 173 1.70 -5.63 6.89
CA THR A 173 1.71 -6.23 8.23
C THR A 173 1.70 -7.76 8.22
N ALA A 174 1.63 -8.40 7.04
CA ALA A 174 1.45 -9.85 6.93
C ALA A 174 2.60 -10.69 7.51
N ALA A 175 3.82 -10.13 7.54
CA ALA A 175 5.01 -10.81 8.07
C ALA A 175 5.30 -10.50 9.54
N LEU A 176 4.41 -9.80 10.24
CA LEU A 176 4.58 -9.36 11.62
C LEU A 176 3.77 -10.25 12.58
N ASP A 177 4.25 -10.37 13.81
CA ASP A 177 3.43 -10.95 14.88
C ASP A 177 2.20 -10.08 15.16
N PRO A 178 1.10 -10.66 15.69
CA PRO A 178 -0.18 -9.96 15.84
C PRO A 178 -0.09 -8.64 16.62
N GLY A 179 0.65 -8.62 17.71
CA GLY A 179 0.80 -7.43 18.56
C GLY A 179 1.57 -6.30 17.88
N THR A 180 2.59 -6.66 17.09
CA THR A 180 3.35 -5.70 16.28
C THR A 180 2.54 -5.22 15.07
N ALA A 181 1.80 -6.11 14.42
CA ALA A 181 0.91 -5.78 13.30
C ALA A 181 -0.13 -4.74 13.72
N GLU A 182 -0.78 -4.93 14.87
CA GLU A 182 -1.76 -3.97 15.42
C GLU A 182 -1.15 -2.59 15.65
N LYS A 183 0.06 -2.53 16.23
CA LYS A 183 0.77 -1.25 16.43
C LYS A 183 1.05 -0.54 15.11
N VAL A 184 1.51 -1.27 14.09
CA VAL A 184 1.79 -0.72 12.76
C VAL A 184 0.49 -0.27 12.08
N LEU A 185 -0.61 -1.01 12.19
CA LEU A 185 -1.92 -0.61 11.65
C LEU A 185 -2.46 0.67 12.32
N ASN A 186 -2.34 0.77 13.65
CA ASN A 186 -2.74 1.97 14.39
C ASN A 186 -1.87 3.18 14.01
N LEU A 187 -0.57 2.99 13.81
CA LEU A 187 0.33 4.02 13.30
C LEU A 187 -0.07 4.44 11.88
N THR A 188 -0.38 3.47 11.01
CA THR A 188 -0.85 3.72 9.63
C THR A 188 -2.10 4.57 9.64
N ARG A 189 -3.11 4.20 10.44
CA ARG A 189 -4.37 4.96 10.59
C ARG A 189 -4.07 6.40 10.99
N ARG A 190 -3.29 6.59 12.05
CA ARG A 190 -2.94 7.90 12.56
C ARG A 190 -2.26 8.78 11.49
N ILE A 191 -1.25 8.26 10.78
CA ILE A 191 -0.53 9.01 9.75
C ILE A 191 -1.46 9.37 8.58
N VAL A 192 -2.29 8.44 8.13
CA VAL A 192 -3.25 8.69 7.03
C VAL A 192 -4.25 9.77 7.42
N GLU A 193 -4.77 9.74 8.64
CA GLU A 193 -5.74 10.71 9.15
C GLU A 193 -5.09 12.09 9.38
N GLU A 194 -3.92 12.16 10.05
CA GLU A 194 -3.20 13.41 10.32
C GLU A 194 -2.84 14.16 9.04
N HIS A 195 -2.42 13.46 8.00
CA HIS A 195 -2.03 14.06 6.72
C HIS A 195 -3.15 14.06 5.68
N GLN A 196 -4.33 13.54 6.01
CA GLN A 196 -5.48 13.38 5.10
C GLN A 196 -5.09 12.73 3.76
N LEU A 197 -4.26 11.69 3.84
CA LEU A 197 -3.75 11.01 2.67
C LEU A 197 -4.84 10.21 1.97
N THR A 198 -4.81 10.18 0.65
CA THR A 198 -5.54 9.16 -0.11
C THR A 198 -4.75 7.87 -0.05
N CYS A 199 -5.35 6.80 0.42
CA CYS A 199 -4.70 5.53 0.68
C CYS A 199 -5.43 4.36 0.03
N LEU A 200 -4.67 3.44 -0.54
CA LEU A 200 -5.17 2.15 -1.01
C LEU A 200 -4.33 1.05 -0.36
N MET A 201 -4.97 0.15 0.38
CA MET A 201 -4.29 -0.88 1.15
C MET A 201 -4.77 -2.27 0.76
N ILE A 202 -3.85 -3.14 0.36
CA ILE A 202 -4.12 -4.56 0.21
C ILE A 202 -3.97 -5.24 1.57
N THR A 203 -4.96 -6.05 1.94
CA THR A 203 -4.91 -6.90 3.14
C THR A 203 -5.61 -8.22 2.90
N HIS A 204 -5.13 -9.28 3.57
CA HIS A 204 -5.82 -10.57 3.65
C HIS A 204 -6.69 -10.68 4.90
N ASN A 205 -6.51 -9.80 5.88
CA ASN A 205 -7.28 -9.81 7.11
C ASN A 205 -8.58 -9.01 6.91
N MET A 206 -9.73 -9.71 6.97
CA MET A 206 -11.05 -9.11 6.78
C MET A 206 -11.41 -8.13 7.90
N GLN A 207 -11.02 -8.42 9.13
CA GLN A 207 -11.26 -7.50 10.25
C GLN A 207 -10.50 -6.20 10.03
N SER A 208 -9.23 -6.27 9.63
CA SER A 208 -8.46 -5.07 9.29
C SER A 208 -9.08 -4.29 8.13
N ALA A 209 -9.67 -4.98 7.12
CA ALA A 209 -10.35 -4.31 6.02
C ALA A 209 -11.61 -3.56 6.49
N ILE A 210 -12.32 -4.10 7.49
CA ILE A 210 -13.49 -3.49 8.10
C ILE A 210 -13.08 -2.33 9.02
N ASP A 211 -12.05 -2.50 9.83
CA ASP A 211 -11.65 -1.52 10.85
C ASP A 211 -10.92 -0.32 10.28
N LEU A 212 -10.28 -0.48 9.12
CA LEU A 212 -9.49 0.57 8.48
C LEU A 212 -10.23 1.23 7.32
N GLY A 213 -9.99 2.52 7.18
CA GLY A 213 -10.49 3.29 6.06
C GLY A 213 -12.01 3.47 6.02
N ASN A 214 -12.50 4.03 4.93
CA ASN A 214 -13.89 4.37 4.70
C ASN A 214 -14.53 3.57 3.54
N ARG A 215 -13.77 2.68 2.89
CA ARG A 215 -14.21 1.93 1.70
C ARG A 215 -13.53 0.57 1.63
N ILE A 216 -14.29 -0.46 1.23
CA ILE A 216 -13.79 -1.82 1.01
C ILE A 216 -14.02 -2.16 -0.46
N LEU A 217 -12.95 -2.54 -1.14
CA LEU A 217 -12.96 -3.04 -2.50
C LEU A 217 -12.66 -4.53 -2.48
N MET A 218 -13.38 -5.29 -3.29
CA MET A 218 -13.11 -6.70 -3.46
C MET A 218 -12.70 -6.98 -4.89
N MET A 219 -11.57 -7.65 -5.06
CA MET A 219 -11.08 -8.07 -6.35
C MET A 219 -11.21 -9.57 -6.54
N ASP A 220 -11.68 -9.97 -7.70
CA ASP A 220 -11.63 -11.34 -8.19
C ASP A 220 -11.34 -11.37 -9.69
N SER A 221 -10.51 -12.32 -10.11
CA SER A 221 -10.20 -12.60 -11.53
C SER A 221 -9.85 -11.35 -12.35
N GLY A 222 -9.10 -10.41 -11.75
CA GLY A 222 -8.64 -9.18 -12.41
C GLY A 222 -9.64 -8.02 -12.44
N ASN A 223 -10.79 -8.17 -11.77
CA ASN A 223 -11.86 -7.16 -11.70
C ASN A 223 -12.17 -6.74 -10.27
N ILE A 224 -12.79 -5.56 -10.10
CA ILE A 224 -13.43 -5.16 -8.86
C ILE A 224 -14.87 -5.68 -8.90
N VAL A 225 -15.19 -6.64 -8.02
CA VAL A 225 -16.51 -7.30 -7.96
C VAL A 225 -17.41 -6.71 -6.89
N LEU A 226 -16.84 -6.03 -5.89
CA LEU A 226 -17.59 -5.31 -4.85
C LEU A 226 -16.89 -4.00 -4.52
N ASP A 227 -17.71 -3.01 -4.20
CA ASP A 227 -17.28 -1.68 -3.78
C ASP A 227 -18.23 -1.18 -2.70
N ILE A 228 -17.78 -1.21 -1.45
CA ILE A 228 -18.60 -0.95 -0.27
C ILE A 228 -18.07 0.30 0.43
N GLY A 229 -18.92 1.29 0.61
CA GLY A 229 -18.57 2.54 1.30
C GLY A 229 -19.74 3.12 2.09
N GLY A 230 -19.53 4.28 2.71
CA GLY A 230 -20.56 4.99 3.45
C GLY A 230 -21.18 4.22 4.62
N GLU A 231 -22.49 4.29 4.78
CA GLU A 231 -23.21 3.63 5.88
C GLU A 231 -23.14 2.10 5.81
N GLU A 232 -23.06 1.54 4.62
CA GLU A 232 -22.94 0.09 4.43
C GLU A 232 -21.62 -0.42 5.02
N LYS A 233 -20.52 0.28 4.79
CA LYS A 233 -19.21 -0.06 5.33
C LYS A 233 -19.18 0.07 6.86
N LYS A 234 -19.82 1.09 7.43
CA LYS A 234 -19.87 1.29 8.89
C LYS A 234 -20.55 0.16 9.65
N ASN A 235 -21.52 -0.46 9.02
CA ASN A 235 -22.31 -1.56 9.61
C ASN A 235 -21.84 -2.94 9.15
N MET A 236 -20.68 -3.02 8.44
CA MET A 236 -20.18 -4.27 7.89
C MET A 236 -19.60 -5.16 9.01
N THR A 237 -19.96 -6.44 8.97
CA THR A 237 -19.35 -7.49 9.80
C THR A 237 -18.52 -8.43 8.93
N VAL A 238 -17.67 -9.24 9.56
CA VAL A 238 -16.88 -10.25 8.83
C VAL A 238 -17.79 -11.24 8.13
N GLU A 239 -18.85 -11.70 8.81
CA GLU A 239 -19.85 -12.62 8.24
C GLU A 239 -20.55 -11.99 7.02
N GLY A 240 -20.99 -10.72 7.15
CA GLY A 240 -21.64 -10.00 6.06
C GLY A 240 -20.72 -9.78 4.85
N LEU A 241 -19.43 -9.53 5.11
CA LEU A 241 -18.42 -9.39 4.07
C LEU A 241 -18.17 -10.72 3.36
N LEU A 242 -18.11 -11.84 4.11
CA LEU A 242 -18.01 -13.19 3.56
C LEU A 242 -19.23 -13.59 2.70
N GLU A 243 -20.45 -13.26 3.15
CA GLU A 243 -21.65 -13.50 2.36
C GLU A 243 -21.64 -12.75 1.03
N LYS A 244 -21.26 -11.45 1.06
CA LYS A 244 -21.12 -10.65 -0.14
C LYS A 244 -20.03 -11.20 -1.07
N PHE A 245 -18.94 -11.70 -0.51
CA PHE A 245 -17.88 -12.35 -1.27
C PHE A 245 -18.42 -13.60 -2.00
N ARG A 246 -19.10 -14.48 -1.29
CA ARG A 246 -19.68 -15.69 -1.88
C ARG A 246 -20.73 -15.40 -2.96
N SER A 247 -21.52 -14.36 -2.76
CA SER A 247 -22.55 -13.94 -3.74
C SER A 247 -21.95 -13.21 -4.95
N GLY A 248 -20.90 -12.43 -4.77
CA GLY A 248 -20.25 -11.64 -5.82
C GLY A 248 -19.27 -12.43 -6.69
N ALA A 249 -18.49 -13.34 -6.09
CA ALA A 249 -17.47 -14.10 -6.80
C ALA A 249 -17.98 -15.36 -7.52
N GLY A 250 -19.27 -15.66 -7.47
CA GLY A 250 -19.90 -16.80 -8.17
C GLY A 250 -19.12 -18.12 -8.07
N LYS A 251 -19.60 -19.11 -7.33
CA LYS A 251 -19.19 -20.55 -7.27
C LYS A 251 -17.68 -20.95 -7.24
N ALA A 252 -16.73 -20.04 -7.35
CA ALA A 252 -15.29 -20.36 -7.38
C ALA A 252 -14.66 -20.60 -5.99
N LEU A 253 -15.43 -20.51 -4.91
CA LEU A 253 -14.91 -20.43 -3.54
C LEU A 253 -14.93 -21.72 -2.72
N ASP A 254 -15.15 -22.87 -3.35
CA ASP A 254 -15.13 -24.14 -2.60
C ASP A 254 -13.74 -24.53 -2.04
N ASN A 255 -12.68 -23.80 -2.37
CA ASN A 255 -11.30 -24.13 -1.97
C ASN A 255 -10.53 -23.08 -1.14
N ASP A 256 -11.08 -21.90 -0.85
CA ASP A 256 -10.30 -20.88 -0.11
C ASP A 256 -10.51 -20.95 1.42
N ARG A 257 -9.96 -21.98 2.05
CA ARG A 257 -9.66 -22.03 3.50
C ARG A 257 -8.66 -20.95 3.94
N ILE A 258 -8.10 -20.17 3.01
CA ILE A 258 -7.01 -19.21 3.24
C ILE A 258 -7.54 -17.87 3.79
N LEU A 259 -8.82 -17.57 3.62
CA LEU A 259 -9.42 -16.31 4.14
C LEU A 259 -9.87 -16.40 5.61
N LEU A 260 -9.75 -17.56 6.24
CA LEU A 260 -10.19 -17.83 7.61
C LEU A 260 -9.05 -18.23 8.55
N SER A 261 -7.78 -18.13 8.15
CA SER A 261 -6.66 -18.35 9.07
C SER A 261 -6.45 -17.11 9.93
N ASP A 262 -6.68 -17.27 11.21
CA ASP A 262 -6.38 -16.37 12.33
C ASP A 262 -4.94 -15.81 12.30
#